data_515dc0d228a9a593120a950796655a1a
#
_entry.id   515dc0d228a9a593120a950796655a1a
#
_cell.length_a   1.000
_cell.length_b   1.000
_cell.length_c   1.000
_cell.angle_alpha   90.00
_cell.angle_beta   90.00
_cell.angle_gamma   90.00
#
_symmetry.space_group_name_H-M   'P 1'
#
loop_
_entity.id
_entity.type
_entity.pdbx_description
1 polymer ?
#
loop_
_entity_poly.entity_id
_entity_poly.type
_entity_poly.pdbx_seq_one_letter_code
_entity_poly.pdbx_strand_id
1 'polypeptide(L)'
;MKKQLFSFLCIGLMLTACGQQNKQETTMDFVDNVKVALADSGHINLDSLQWTREPAACEIKDDTIRITTAPKTDLWQRTYYHFQNDNAPVLQMKTREKFFSFVVKTDFTGSHHRFDQCGIVMYLDSENWLKGSVEYENEEFQHLGSVATNNGYSDWATTAIPADVKTMWYRFSRREDDYCIECSTDGIKFSQMRICHMYAGADEISFGIYACSPEESSFTAVFSDMKITECAWKAHDGQQPDKNKKVNSNLSA
;
A
#
# COMPACT_ATOMS: atom_id res chain seq x y z
N MET A 1 -9.29 85.65 -19.92
CA MET A 1 -10.65 85.43 -19.36
C MET A 1 -11.13 84.04 -19.79
N LYS A 2 -11.02 83.02 -18.93
CA LYS A 2 -11.62 81.70 -19.16
C LYS A 2 -12.26 81.26 -17.88
N LYS A 3 -13.58 81.07 -17.93
CA LYS A 3 -14.40 80.60 -16.81
C LYS A 3 -14.14 79.13 -16.57
N GLN A 4 -13.87 78.75 -15.29
CA GLN A 4 -13.86 77.40 -14.84
C GLN A 4 -15.27 76.95 -14.50
N LEU A 5 -15.66 75.81 -14.98
CA LEU A 5 -16.91 75.13 -14.65
C LEU A 5 -16.57 73.97 -13.65
N PHE A 6 -17.09 74.10 -12.48
CA PHE A 6 -16.99 72.99 -11.47
C PHE A 6 -18.14 72.01 -11.69
N SER A 7 -17.79 70.77 -12.00
CA SER A 7 -18.75 69.66 -12.05
C SER A 7 -18.65 68.87 -10.76
N PHE A 8 -19.73 68.82 -10.02
CA PHE A 8 -19.89 67.97 -8.84
C PHE A 8 -20.20 66.53 -9.30
N LEU A 9 -19.32 65.60 -8.97
CA LEU A 9 -19.54 64.18 -9.21
C LEU A 9 -20.02 63.51 -7.90
N CYS A 10 -21.29 63.13 -7.86
CA CYS A 10 -21.84 62.31 -6.78
C CYS A 10 -21.29 60.88 -6.88
N ILE A 11 -20.46 60.45 -5.93
CA ILE A 11 -20.01 59.07 -5.81
C ILE A 11 -21.07 58.32 -4.98
N GLY A 12 -21.85 57.50 -5.63
CA GLY A 12 -22.75 56.54 -4.99
C GLY A 12 -21.93 55.36 -4.47
N LEU A 13 -21.90 55.18 -3.13
CA LEU A 13 -21.38 53.96 -2.49
C LEU A 13 -22.34 52.80 -2.75
N MET A 14 -21.97 51.87 -3.67
CA MET A 14 -22.59 50.55 -3.73
C MET A 14 -21.92 49.65 -2.69
N LEU A 15 -22.62 49.35 -1.62
CA LEU A 15 -22.28 48.26 -0.69
C LEU A 15 -22.58 46.93 -1.36
N THR A 16 -21.54 46.27 -1.93
CA THR A 16 -21.63 44.88 -2.33
C THR A 16 -21.49 44.02 -1.08
N ALA A 17 -22.61 43.48 -0.61
CA ALA A 17 -22.62 42.41 0.38
C ALA A 17 -21.96 41.18 -0.23
N CYS A 18 -20.71 40.91 0.14
CA CYS A 18 -20.02 39.70 -0.17
C CYS A 18 -20.61 38.59 0.71
N GLY A 19 -21.57 37.81 0.17
CA GLY A 19 -22.05 36.60 0.80
C GLY A 19 -20.91 35.60 0.89
N GLN A 20 -20.37 35.37 2.07
CA GLN A 20 -19.53 34.23 2.35
C GLN A 20 -20.38 32.95 2.15
N GLN A 21 -20.24 32.31 1.01
CA GLN A 21 -20.62 30.91 0.86
C GLN A 21 -19.64 30.10 1.72
N ASN A 22 -20.11 29.69 2.90
CA ASN A 22 -19.50 28.61 3.66
C ASN A 22 -19.56 27.36 2.75
N LYS A 23 -18.46 27.04 2.05
CA LYS A 23 -18.21 25.70 1.57
C LYS A 23 -18.08 24.84 2.82
N GLN A 24 -19.15 24.16 3.17
CA GLN A 24 -19.08 22.99 4.03
C GLN A 24 -18.27 21.97 3.25
N GLU A 25 -16.96 21.89 3.50
CA GLU A 25 -16.18 20.69 3.20
C GLU A 25 -16.80 19.57 4.01
N THR A 26 -17.57 18.73 3.35
CA THR A 26 -17.96 17.44 3.89
C THR A 26 -16.67 16.66 4.05
N THR A 27 -16.08 16.71 5.24
CA THR A 27 -15.05 15.74 5.64
C THR A 27 -15.71 14.39 5.58
N MET A 28 -15.40 13.60 4.54
CA MET A 28 -15.77 12.20 4.55
C MET A 28 -15.13 11.57 5.78
N ASP A 29 -15.96 10.97 6.63
CA ASP A 29 -15.47 10.30 7.82
C ASP A 29 -14.44 9.24 7.40
N PHE A 30 -13.31 9.19 8.10
CA PHE A 30 -12.27 8.21 7.86
C PHE A 30 -12.81 6.80 8.10
N VAL A 31 -12.79 5.96 7.06
CA VAL A 31 -13.16 4.54 7.16
C VAL A 31 -11.89 3.72 7.40
N ASP A 32 -11.82 3.06 8.55
CA ASP A 32 -10.74 2.13 8.86
C ASP A 32 -11.04 0.74 8.27
N ASN A 33 -10.44 0.47 7.12
CA ASN A 33 -10.70 -0.76 6.36
C ASN A 33 -10.34 -2.04 7.15
N VAL A 34 -9.31 -1.99 8.00
CA VAL A 34 -8.91 -3.14 8.83
C VAL A 34 -9.96 -3.44 9.90
N LYS A 35 -10.47 -2.41 10.59
CA LYS A 35 -11.53 -2.59 11.58
C LYS A 35 -12.81 -3.13 10.96
N VAL A 36 -13.16 -2.65 9.78
CA VAL A 36 -14.32 -3.15 9.02
C VAL A 36 -14.10 -4.61 8.66
N ALA A 37 -12.96 -4.98 8.10
CA ALA A 37 -12.66 -6.35 7.71
C ALA A 37 -12.62 -7.29 8.93
N LEU A 38 -12.00 -6.91 10.04
CA LEU A 38 -11.99 -7.72 11.26
C LEU A 38 -13.40 -7.98 11.83
N ALA A 39 -14.30 -7.01 11.69
CA ALA A 39 -15.70 -7.17 12.09
C ALA A 39 -16.48 -8.11 11.14
N ASP A 40 -15.99 -8.29 9.90
CA ASP A 40 -16.57 -9.18 8.86
C ASP A 40 -15.69 -10.43 8.64
N SER A 41 -15.25 -11.06 9.70
CA SER A 41 -14.46 -12.30 9.65
C SER A 41 -13.19 -12.23 8.79
N GLY A 42 -12.67 -11.04 8.59
CA GLY A 42 -11.46 -10.77 7.79
C GLY A 42 -11.71 -10.51 6.31
N HIS A 43 -12.96 -10.49 5.87
CA HIS A 43 -13.32 -10.21 4.49
C HIS A 43 -13.01 -8.76 4.11
N ILE A 44 -12.40 -8.57 2.94
CA ILE A 44 -12.04 -7.25 2.41
C ILE A 44 -13.08 -6.87 1.35
N ASN A 45 -13.77 -5.76 1.57
CA ASN A 45 -14.58 -5.16 0.52
C ASN A 45 -13.66 -4.55 -0.55
N LEU A 46 -13.56 -5.19 -1.72
CA LEU A 46 -12.68 -4.76 -2.81
C LEU A 46 -13.04 -3.38 -3.37
N ASP A 47 -14.31 -2.97 -3.29
CA ASP A 47 -14.77 -1.64 -3.72
C ASP A 47 -14.23 -0.52 -2.81
N SER A 48 -13.74 -0.85 -1.62
CA SER A 48 -13.12 0.11 -0.70
C SER A 48 -11.64 0.38 -0.99
N LEU A 49 -11.03 -0.38 -1.89
CA LEU A 49 -9.64 -0.22 -2.28
C LEU A 49 -9.46 1.00 -3.18
N GLN A 50 -8.35 1.68 -3.06
CA GLN A 50 -8.04 2.90 -3.80
C GLN A 50 -6.73 2.77 -4.57
N TRP A 51 -6.73 3.20 -5.80
CA TRP A 51 -5.52 3.31 -6.61
C TRP A 51 -4.70 4.54 -6.21
N THR A 52 -3.40 4.35 -6.03
CA THR A 52 -2.43 5.46 -6.03
C THR A 52 -2.17 5.91 -7.47
N ARG A 53 -2.07 4.95 -8.37
CA ARG A 53 -1.91 5.12 -9.82
C ARG A 53 -2.63 3.97 -10.53
N GLU A 54 -3.36 4.28 -11.57
CA GLU A 54 -4.08 3.29 -12.35
C GLU A 54 -3.10 2.39 -13.13
N PRO A 55 -3.34 1.08 -13.22
CA PRO A 55 -2.59 0.17 -14.08
C PRO A 55 -2.97 0.33 -15.55
N ALA A 56 -2.25 -0.37 -16.45
CA ALA A 56 -2.62 -0.43 -17.87
C ALA A 56 -4.01 -1.06 -18.06
N ALA A 57 -4.34 -2.08 -17.29
CA ALA A 57 -5.69 -2.64 -17.16
C ALA A 57 -5.87 -3.32 -15.79
N CYS A 58 -7.11 -3.33 -15.31
CA CYS A 58 -7.51 -4.04 -14.11
C CYS A 58 -8.86 -4.71 -14.32
N GLU A 59 -8.98 -5.95 -13.87
CA GLU A 59 -10.25 -6.68 -13.75
C GLU A 59 -10.43 -7.13 -12.31
N ILE A 60 -11.56 -6.77 -11.71
CA ILE A 60 -11.98 -7.28 -10.39
C ILE A 60 -13.19 -8.15 -10.63
N LYS A 61 -13.08 -9.42 -10.28
CA LYS A 61 -14.16 -10.38 -10.43
C LYS A 61 -14.17 -11.34 -9.25
N ASP A 62 -15.31 -11.43 -8.60
CA ASP A 62 -15.47 -12.16 -7.34
C ASP A 62 -14.39 -11.67 -6.35
N ASP A 63 -13.64 -12.56 -5.72
CA ASP A 63 -12.56 -12.22 -4.77
C ASP A 63 -11.17 -12.18 -5.44
N THR A 64 -11.11 -12.00 -6.77
CA THR A 64 -9.88 -12.01 -7.55
C THR A 64 -9.65 -10.68 -8.23
N ILE A 65 -8.42 -10.18 -8.15
CA ILE A 65 -7.96 -8.97 -8.83
C ILE A 65 -6.87 -9.35 -9.84
N ARG A 66 -7.04 -8.92 -11.09
CA ARG A 66 -6.06 -9.06 -12.18
C ARG A 66 -5.51 -7.70 -12.53
N ILE A 67 -4.21 -7.51 -12.44
CA ILE A 67 -3.52 -6.26 -12.76
C ILE A 67 -2.60 -6.51 -13.95
N THR A 68 -2.83 -5.82 -15.07
CA THR A 68 -1.90 -5.82 -16.20
C THR A 68 -0.95 -4.64 -16.07
N THR A 69 0.34 -4.93 -16.04
CA THR A 69 1.39 -3.94 -15.88
C THR A 69 1.64 -3.15 -17.15
N ALA A 70 2.19 -1.95 -17.02
CA ALA A 70 2.75 -1.18 -18.13
C ALA A 70 4.29 -1.28 -18.14
N PRO A 71 4.94 -1.17 -19.30
CA PRO A 71 6.40 -1.09 -19.40
C PRO A 71 6.96 0.10 -18.58
N LYS A 72 8.18 -0.06 -18.08
CA LYS A 72 8.92 0.99 -17.35
C LYS A 72 8.22 1.48 -16.08
N THR A 73 7.50 0.59 -15.42
CA THR A 73 6.91 0.86 -14.11
C THR A 73 7.73 0.19 -13.02
N ASP A 74 8.01 0.91 -11.91
CA ASP A 74 8.80 0.40 -10.80
C ASP A 74 8.55 1.22 -9.52
N LEU A 75 9.06 0.69 -8.39
CA LEU A 75 9.26 1.39 -7.12
C LEU A 75 10.72 1.19 -6.69
N TRP A 76 11.54 2.22 -6.86
CA TRP A 76 12.93 2.25 -6.44
C TRP A 76 13.38 3.67 -6.11
N GLN A 77 14.15 3.83 -5.02
CA GLN A 77 14.67 5.13 -4.61
C GLN A 77 16.18 5.07 -4.38
N ARG A 78 16.91 5.77 -5.22
CA ARG A 78 18.32 6.20 -5.17
C ARG A 78 19.38 5.10 -4.97
N THR A 79 19.28 4.32 -3.91
CA THR A 79 20.34 3.43 -3.42
C THR A 79 21.06 2.70 -4.54
N TYR A 80 22.39 2.82 -4.60
CA TYR A 80 23.31 2.20 -5.53
C TYR A 80 23.13 2.62 -7.00
N TYR A 81 21.90 2.48 -7.56
CA TYR A 81 21.61 2.76 -8.97
C TYR A 81 21.43 4.25 -9.28
N HIS A 82 21.28 5.10 -8.27
CA HIS A 82 21.10 6.56 -8.37
C HIS A 82 19.88 7.05 -9.16
N PHE A 83 19.01 6.17 -9.63
CA PHE A 83 17.74 6.57 -10.22
C PHE A 83 16.59 6.55 -9.19
N GLN A 84 15.53 7.22 -9.55
CA GLN A 84 14.27 7.24 -8.81
C GLN A 84 13.16 6.80 -9.74
N ASN A 85 12.36 5.85 -9.31
CA ASN A 85 11.17 5.43 -10.02
C ASN A 85 10.05 5.22 -9.00
N ASP A 86 8.92 5.89 -9.23
CA ASP A 86 7.76 5.86 -8.34
C ASP A 86 6.49 5.90 -9.19
N ASN A 87 6.35 4.94 -10.09
CA ASN A 87 5.23 4.93 -11.05
C ASN A 87 4.51 3.57 -11.15
N ALA A 88 4.88 2.58 -10.34
CA ALA A 88 4.14 1.33 -10.28
C ALA A 88 2.71 1.56 -9.75
N PRO A 89 1.69 0.93 -10.33
CA PRO A 89 0.33 0.96 -9.79
C PRO A 89 0.27 0.26 -8.44
N VAL A 90 -0.38 0.91 -7.48
CA VAL A 90 -0.61 0.40 -6.13
C VAL A 90 -2.09 0.49 -5.82
N LEU A 91 -2.70 -0.64 -5.49
CA LEU A 91 -4.09 -0.74 -5.02
C LEU A 91 -4.08 -1.01 -3.52
N GLN A 92 -4.67 -0.12 -2.73
CA GLN A 92 -4.47 -0.13 -1.28
C GLN A 92 -5.70 0.30 -0.48
N MET A 93 -5.66 -0.04 0.79
CA MET A 93 -6.60 0.35 1.84
C MET A 93 -5.89 1.10 2.96
N LYS A 94 -6.65 1.86 3.75
CA LYS A 94 -6.14 2.68 4.86
C LYS A 94 -6.54 2.13 6.21
N THR A 95 -5.66 2.29 7.20
CA THR A 95 -5.97 1.94 8.58
C THR A 95 -5.16 2.73 9.60
N ARG A 96 -5.73 2.88 10.79
CA ARG A 96 -5.05 3.31 12.02
C ARG A 96 -4.86 2.14 13.00
N GLU A 97 -5.32 0.93 12.63
CA GLU A 97 -5.14 -0.25 13.47
C GLU A 97 -3.65 -0.60 13.58
N LYS A 98 -3.19 -0.80 14.81
CA LYS A 98 -1.77 -1.00 15.14
C LYS A 98 -1.36 -2.47 15.16
N PHE A 99 -2.31 -3.39 15.24
CA PHE A 99 -2.04 -4.82 15.39
C PHE A 99 -2.95 -5.63 14.47
N PHE A 100 -2.46 -5.99 13.29
CA PHE A 100 -3.18 -6.82 12.33
C PHE A 100 -2.22 -7.54 11.39
N SER A 101 -2.75 -8.51 10.64
CA SER A 101 -2.06 -9.11 9.51
C SER A 101 -2.95 -9.06 8.26
N PHE A 102 -2.34 -8.74 7.13
CA PHE A 102 -2.92 -8.84 5.80
C PHE A 102 -2.29 -10.01 5.05
N VAL A 103 -3.10 -10.90 4.52
CA VAL A 103 -2.66 -12.06 3.73
C VAL A 103 -3.19 -11.91 2.31
N VAL A 104 -2.36 -12.27 1.34
CA VAL A 104 -2.73 -12.34 -0.08
C VAL A 104 -1.93 -13.42 -0.79
N LYS A 105 -2.57 -14.14 -1.72
CA LYS A 105 -1.93 -15.00 -2.71
C LYS A 105 -1.67 -14.21 -3.98
N THR A 106 -0.47 -14.33 -4.51
CA THR A 106 -0.10 -13.81 -5.84
C THR A 106 0.13 -14.98 -6.80
N ASP A 107 -0.33 -14.84 -8.04
CA ASP A 107 0.02 -15.69 -9.18
C ASP A 107 0.71 -14.81 -10.21
N PHE A 108 1.94 -15.14 -10.50
CA PHE A 108 2.83 -14.44 -11.42
C PHE A 108 3.29 -15.35 -12.57
N THR A 109 2.45 -16.33 -12.93
CA THR A 109 2.70 -17.23 -14.08
C THR A 109 2.98 -16.45 -15.36
N GLY A 110 2.38 -15.26 -15.51
CA GLY A 110 2.57 -14.40 -16.67
C GLY A 110 3.89 -13.63 -16.71
N SER A 111 4.65 -13.58 -15.60
CA SER A 111 5.96 -12.91 -15.60
C SER A 111 6.95 -13.66 -16.45
N HIS A 112 7.65 -12.97 -17.34
CA HIS A 112 8.50 -13.59 -18.36
C HIS A 112 9.69 -12.73 -18.76
N HIS A 113 9.76 -11.50 -18.25
CA HIS A 113 10.85 -10.58 -18.53
C HIS A 113 11.52 -10.17 -17.23
N ARG A 114 12.82 -9.91 -17.33
CA ARG A 114 13.62 -9.49 -16.16
C ARG A 114 12.93 -8.36 -15.38
N PHE A 115 12.87 -8.51 -14.07
CA PHE A 115 12.25 -7.60 -13.12
C PHE A 115 10.71 -7.53 -13.14
N ASP A 116 10.00 -8.28 -14.00
CA ASP A 116 8.55 -8.44 -13.84
C ASP A 116 8.23 -8.90 -12.42
N GLN A 117 7.41 -8.18 -11.69
CA GLN A 117 7.17 -8.45 -10.28
C GLN A 117 5.76 -8.06 -9.82
N CYS A 118 5.25 -8.81 -8.84
CA CYS A 118 4.04 -8.47 -8.12
C CYS A 118 4.08 -8.98 -6.68
N GLY A 119 3.37 -8.31 -5.81
CA GLY A 119 3.37 -8.68 -4.40
C GLY A 119 2.57 -7.73 -3.52
N ILE A 120 2.98 -7.67 -2.26
CA ILE A 120 2.41 -6.77 -1.26
C ILE A 120 3.19 -5.46 -1.17
N VAL A 121 2.52 -4.44 -0.72
CA VAL A 121 3.12 -3.13 -0.52
C VAL A 121 2.44 -2.39 0.64
N MET A 122 3.20 -1.68 1.44
CA MET A 122 2.76 -0.54 2.22
C MET A 122 3.35 0.70 1.56
N TYR A 123 2.50 1.61 1.12
CA TYR A 123 2.93 2.81 0.41
C TYR A 123 2.36 4.05 1.09
N LEU A 124 3.22 4.85 1.68
CA LEU A 124 2.84 6.09 2.36
C LEU A 124 3.01 7.29 1.42
N ASP A 125 4.18 7.39 0.81
CA ASP A 125 4.55 8.37 -0.20
C ASP A 125 5.73 7.85 -1.04
N SER A 126 6.23 8.65 -1.98
CA SER A 126 7.34 8.29 -2.87
C SER A 126 8.67 7.97 -2.17
N GLU A 127 8.86 8.44 -0.95
CA GLU A 127 10.10 8.28 -0.20
C GLU A 127 9.97 7.30 0.99
N ASN A 128 8.74 6.82 1.27
CA ASN A 128 8.46 5.95 2.41
C ASN A 128 7.49 4.83 2.01
N TRP A 129 8.03 3.65 1.77
CA TRP A 129 7.25 2.48 1.41
C TRP A 129 8.00 1.17 1.68
N LEU A 130 7.26 0.09 1.79
CA LEU A 130 7.76 -1.26 2.01
C LEU A 130 7.07 -2.21 1.02
N LYS A 131 7.83 -3.02 0.28
CA LYS A 131 7.28 -4.03 -0.63
C LYS A 131 7.90 -5.40 -0.42
N GLY A 132 7.14 -6.45 -0.75
CA GLY A 132 7.62 -7.83 -0.83
C GLY A 132 7.04 -8.52 -2.05
N SER A 133 7.89 -9.20 -2.84
CA SER A 133 7.51 -9.79 -4.12
C SER A 133 8.42 -10.94 -4.54
N VAL A 134 7.97 -11.70 -5.53
CA VAL A 134 8.86 -12.43 -6.43
C VAL A 134 9.11 -11.54 -7.65
N GLU A 135 10.36 -11.47 -8.06
CA GLU A 135 10.85 -10.70 -9.20
C GLU A 135 11.54 -11.67 -10.17
N TYR A 136 11.03 -11.75 -11.40
CA TYR A 136 11.57 -12.65 -12.41
C TYR A 136 12.98 -12.22 -12.83
N GLU A 137 13.91 -13.16 -12.90
CA GLU A 137 15.27 -12.90 -13.41
C GLU A 137 15.50 -13.61 -14.75
N ASN A 138 15.28 -14.93 -14.80
CA ASN A 138 15.46 -15.75 -16.01
C ASN A 138 14.74 -17.11 -15.85
N GLU A 139 14.94 -18.03 -16.80
CA GLU A 139 14.29 -19.34 -16.81
C GLU A 139 14.79 -20.30 -15.71
N GLU A 140 15.92 -19.99 -15.06
CA GLU A 140 16.51 -20.84 -14.02
C GLU A 140 16.07 -20.42 -12.62
N PHE A 141 16.04 -19.10 -12.36
CA PHE A 141 15.73 -18.56 -11.04
C PHE A 141 15.04 -17.20 -11.11
N GLN A 142 14.49 -16.82 -9.98
CA GLN A 142 13.87 -15.53 -9.72
C GLN A 142 14.18 -15.11 -8.27
N HIS A 143 14.00 -13.84 -7.98
CA HIS A 143 14.31 -13.28 -6.68
C HIS A 143 13.05 -13.19 -5.81
N LEU A 144 13.00 -13.94 -4.72
CA LEU A 144 12.06 -13.65 -3.63
C LEU A 144 12.69 -12.57 -2.77
N GLY A 145 12.11 -11.38 -2.77
CA GLY A 145 12.73 -10.23 -2.15
C GLY A 145 11.78 -9.28 -1.42
N SER A 146 12.38 -8.37 -0.69
CA SER A 146 11.69 -7.26 -0.04
C SER A 146 12.53 -6.00 -0.09
N VAL A 147 11.88 -4.86 -0.23
CA VAL A 147 12.51 -3.54 -0.21
C VAL A 147 11.84 -2.69 0.86
N ALA A 148 12.65 -2.11 1.74
CA ALA A 148 12.20 -1.07 2.66
C ALA A 148 12.81 0.26 2.23
N THR A 149 11.97 1.23 1.93
CA THR A 149 12.40 2.59 1.58
C THR A 149 12.01 3.53 2.70
N ASN A 150 13.01 4.13 3.33
CA ASN A 150 12.85 5.15 4.35
C ASN A 150 13.59 6.41 3.91
N ASN A 151 12.91 7.56 3.97
CA ASN A 151 13.50 8.87 3.62
C ASN A 151 14.20 8.85 2.25
N GLY A 152 13.59 8.16 1.29
CA GLY A 152 14.04 8.13 -0.10
C GLY A 152 15.26 7.27 -0.39
N TYR A 153 15.59 6.29 0.45
CA TYR A 153 16.64 5.31 0.18
C TYR A 153 16.10 3.90 0.34
N SER A 154 16.21 3.10 -0.72
CA SER A 154 15.75 1.71 -0.77
C SER A 154 16.81 0.76 -0.21
N ASP A 155 16.37 -0.13 0.66
CA ASP A 155 17.14 -1.25 1.22
C ASP A 155 16.53 -2.56 0.70
N TRP A 156 17.25 -3.27 -0.17
CA TRP A 156 16.77 -4.48 -0.83
C TRP A 156 17.49 -5.73 -0.32
N ALA A 157 16.69 -6.73 0.05
CA ALA A 157 17.18 -8.06 0.40
C ALA A 157 16.47 -9.12 -0.45
N THR A 158 17.20 -10.10 -0.94
CA THR A 158 16.68 -11.14 -1.84
C THR A 158 17.27 -12.51 -1.57
N THR A 159 16.51 -13.54 -1.95
CA THR A 159 16.91 -14.94 -1.99
C THR A 159 16.51 -15.52 -3.34
N ALA A 160 17.43 -16.23 -4.01
CA ALA A 160 17.09 -16.92 -5.23
C ALA A 160 16.14 -18.09 -4.94
N ILE A 161 15.09 -18.20 -5.73
CA ILE A 161 14.15 -19.34 -5.74
C ILE A 161 14.01 -19.88 -7.17
N PRO A 162 13.60 -21.15 -7.35
CA PRO A 162 13.41 -21.72 -8.69
C PRO A 162 12.38 -20.94 -9.52
N ALA A 163 12.63 -20.82 -10.82
CA ALA A 163 11.75 -20.10 -11.75
C ALA A 163 10.42 -20.81 -12.01
N ASP A 164 10.28 -22.09 -11.64
CA ASP A 164 9.03 -22.85 -11.73
C ASP A 164 8.05 -22.57 -10.58
N VAL A 165 8.46 -21.87 -9.52
CA VAL A 165 7.54 -21.30 -8.55
C VAL A 165 6.73 -20.20 -9.23
N LYS A 166 5.41 -20.35 -9.29
CA LYS A 166 4.51 -19.42 -10.00
C LYS A 166 3.48 -18.74 -9.10
N THR A 167 3.39 -19.18 -7.86
CA THR A 167 2.49 -18.58 -6.87
C THR A 167 3.21 -18.39 -5.52
N MET A 168 2.84 -17.33 -4.81
CA MET A 168 3.36 -17.05 -3.47
C MET A 168 2.28 -16.40 -2.62
N TRP A 169 2.12 -16.85 -1.40
CA TRP A 169 1.35 -16.12 -0.38
C TRP A 169 2.27 -15.19 0.37
N TYR A 170 1.82 -13.98 0.60
CA TYR A 170 2.47 -13.04 1.49
C TYR A 170 1.61 -12.75 2.70
N ARG A 171 2.25 -12.52 3.82
CA ARG A 171 1.63 -11.98 5.02
C ARG A 171 2.39 -10.74 5.47
N PHE A 172 1.70 -9.62 5.47
CA PHE A 172 2.17 -8.34 6.00
C PHE A 172 1.55 -8.16 7.37
N SER A 173 2.37 -8.00 8.41
CA SER A 173 1.91 -7.79 9.78
C SER A 173 2.43 -6.47 10.32
N ARG A 174 1.56 -5.75 11.02
CA ARG A 174 1.88 -4.50 11.72
C ARG A 174 1.86 -4.73 13.23
N ARG A 175 2.87 -4.21 13.92
CA ARG A 175 2.91 -4.04 15.37
C ARG A 175 3.43 -2.65 15.70
N GLU A 176 2.52 -1.72 16.01
CA GLU A 176 2.80 -0.28 16.18
C GLU A 176 3.39 0.31 14.89
N ASP A 177 4.66 0.69 14.88
CA ASP A 177 5.36 1.28 13.73
C ASP A 177 6.41 0.33 13.13
N ASP A 178 6.36 -0.95 13.56
CA ASP A 178 7.19 -2.02 13.06
C ASP A 178 6.39 -3.00 12.19
N TYR A 179 7.06 -3.56 11.21
CA TYR A 179 6.42 -4.39 10.18
C TYR A 179 7.19 -5.68 9.96
N CYS A 180 6.44 -6.75 9.75
CA CYS A 180 6.96 -8.04 9.34
C CYS A 180 6.36 -8.45 8.01
N ILE A 181 7.21 -8.86 7.06
CA ILE A 181 6.80 -9.54 5.84
C ILE A 181 7.21 -11.00 5.95
N GLU A 182 6.27 -11.86 5.66
CA GLU A 182 6.45 -13.30 5.59
C GLU A 182 5.94 -13.84 4.25
N CYS A 183 6.49 -14.97 3.79
CA CYS A 183 6.06 -15.65 2.58
C CYS A 183 5.72 -17.11 2.85
N SER A 184 4.94 -17.70 1.94
CA SER A 184 4.55 -19.11 1.99
C SER A 184 4.26 -19.63 0.59
N THR A 185 4.66 -20.87 0.31
CA THR A 185 4.33 -21.57 -0.94
C THR A 185 3.03 -22.37 -0.85
N ASP A 186 2.50 -22.59 0.35
CA ASP A 186 1.31 -23.39 0.62
C ASP A 186 0.15 -22.60 1.28
N GLY A 187 0.39 -21.33 1.66
CA GLY A 187 -0.56 -20.50 2.39
C GLY A 187 -0.80 -20.90 3.85
N ILE A 188 -0.07 -21.89 4.35
CA ILE A 188 -0.22 -22.48 5.70
C ILE A 188 0.99 -22.14 6.58
N LYS A 189 2.18 -22.48 6.09
CA LYS A 189 3.45 -22.26 6.80
C LYS A 189 4.13 -21.02 6.24
N PHE A 190 4.22 -19.99 7.06
CA PHE A 190 4.86 -18.73 6.70
C PHE A 190 6.27 -18.65 7.28
N SER A 191 7.20 -18.17 6.45
CA SER A 191 8.60 -17.90 6.82
C SER A 191 8.88 -16.41 6.71
N GLN A 192 9.61 -15.89 7.70
CA GLN A 192 9.97 -14.47 7.75
C GLN A 192 10.89 -14.09 6.59
N MET A 193 10.54 -13.04 5.86
CA MET A 193 11.39 -12.40 4.85
C MET A 193 12.09 -11.17 5.42
N ARG A 194 11.37 -10.33 6.17
CA ARG A 194 11.88 -9.06 6.70
C ARG A 194 11.14 -8.65 7.96
N ILE A 195 11.88 -8.07 8.90
CA ILE A 195 11.36 -7.17 9.94
C ILE A 195 11.99 -5.81 9.69
N CYS A 196 11.21 -4.73 9.74
CA CYS A 196 11.71 -3.38 9.61
C CYS A 196 10.86 -2.37 10.36
N HIS A 197 11.46 -1.21 10.64
CA HIS A 197 10.79 -0.02 11.14
C HIS A 197 10.54 0.95 10.00
N MET A 198 9.40 1.66 10.04
CA MET A 198 9.07 2.70 9.06
C MET A 198 8.83 4.03 9.80
N TYR A 199 9.78 4.95 9.68
CA TYR A 199 9.74 6.23 10.40
C TYR A 199 8.49 7.08 10.10
N ALA A 200 7.94 6.96 8.88
CA ALA A 200 6.73 7.65 8.48
C ALA A 200 5.44 6.88 8.80
N GLY A 201 5.53 5.67 9.36
CA GLY A 201 4.40 4.76 9.59
C GLY A 201 3.68 4.96 10.92
N ALA A 202 3.70 6.16 11.52
CA ALA A 202 3.30 6.37 12.90
C ALA A 202 1.80 6.12 13.17
N ASP A 203 0.89 6.83 12.52
CA ASP A 203 -0.53 6.74 12.84
C ASP A 203 -1.34 5.99 11.78
N GLU A 204 -1.62 6.65 10.67
CA GLU A 204 -2.34 6.07 9.54
C GLU A 204 -1.35 5.50 8.54
N ILE A 205 -1.65 4.30 8.05
CA ILE A 205 -0.90 3.69 6.96
C ILE A 205 -1.83 3.28 5.82
N SER A 206 -1.26 3.19 4.63
CA SER A 206 -1.90 2.60 3.46
C SER A 206 -1.11 1.38 3.01
N PHE A 207 -1.78 0.27 2.74
CA PHE A 207 -1.16 -0.98 2.33
C PHE A 207 -2.07 -1.76 1.39
N GLY A 208 -1.52 -2.69 0.64
CA GLY A 208 -2.27 -3.51 -0.30
C GLY A 208 -1.37 -4.30 -1.24
N ILE A 209 -1.65 -4.20 -2.53
CA ILE A 209 -1.00 -4.96 -3.59
C ILE A 209 -0.42 -4.05 -4.68
N TYR A 210 0.59 -4.55 -5.38
CA TYR A 210 1.19 -3.87 -6.53
C TYR A 210 1.69 -4.87 -7.58
N ALA A 211 1.84 -4.40 -8.80
CA ALA A 211 2.53 -5.12 -9.88
C ALA A 211 3.24 -4.13 -10.80
N CYS A 212 4.40 -4.48 -11.30
CA CYS A 212 5.14 -3.63 -12.24
C CYS A 212 6.05 -4.43 -13.18
N SER A 213 6.42 -3.79 -14.29
CA SER A 213 7.38 -4.27 -15.28
C SER A 213 8.43 -3.18 -15.52
N PRO A 214 9.59 -3.24 -14.85
CA PRO A 214 10.62 -2.20 -14.91
C PRO A 214 11.24 -2.01 -16.30
N GLU A 215 11.24 -3.04 -17.14
CA GLU A 215 11.75 -2.97 -18.50
C GLU A 215 10.62 -2.87 -19.55
N GLU A 216 10.93 -3.11 -20.82
CA GLU A 216 9.96 -3.11 -21.95
C GLU A 216 9.12 -4.38 -21.94
N SER A 217 8.36 -4.58 -20.90
CA SER A 217 7.52 -5.75 -20.68
C SER A 217 6.15 -5.36 -20.14
N SER A 218 5.24 -6.32 -20.22
CA SER A 218 3.92 -6.26 -19.60
C SER A 218 3.47 -7.68 -19.28
N PHE A 219 2.94 -7.90 -18.09
CA PHE A 219 2.31 -9.18 -17.74
C PHE A 219 1.06 -8.94 -16.90
N THR A 220 0.25 -9.97 -16.73
CA THR A 220 -0.91 -9.93 -15.84
C THR A 220 -0.61 -10.68 -14.55
N ALA A 221 -0.56 -9.96 -13.46
CA ALA A 221 -0.50 -10.50 -12.10
C ALA A 221 -1.91 -10.81 -11.60
N VAL A 222 -2.09 -11.90 -10.85
CA VAL A 222 -3.37 -12.27 -10.25
C VAL A 222 -3.25 -12.32 -8.73
N PHE A 223 -4.20 -11.70 -8.05
CA PHE A 223 -4.27 -11.65 -6.58
C PHE A 223 -5.58 -12.27 -6.11
N SER A 224 -5.48 -13.16 -5.11
CA SER A 224 -6.62 -13.87 -4.53
C SER A 224 -6.36 -14.17 -3.05
N ASP A 225 -7.30 -14.83 -2.39
CA ASP A 225 -7.21 -15.23 -0.98
C ASP A 225 -6.89 -14.05 -0.03
N MET A 226 -7.32 -12.85 -0.39
CA MET A 226 -7.06 -11.65 0.41
C MET A 226 -7.89 -11.63 1.67
N LYS A 227 -7.23 -11.44 2.81
CA LYS A 227 -7.91 -11.33 4.09
C LYS A 227 -7.13 -10.54 5.13
N ILE A 228 -7.86 -9.94 6.06
CA ILE A 228 -7.33 -9.35 7.28
C ILE A 228 -7.53 -10.34 8.43
N THR A 229 -6.54 -10.46 9.30
CA THR A 229 -6.62 -11.26 10.52
C THR A 229 -6.09 -10.46 11.71
N GLU A 230 -6.34 -10.96 12.92
CA GLU A 230 -5.56 -10.52 14.08
C GLU A 230 -4.07 -10.68 13.78
N CYS A 231 -3.24 -9.87 14.44
CA CYS A 231 -1.80 -9.88 14.20
C CYS A 231 -1.19 -11.29 14.46
N ALA A 232 -0.78 -11.94 13.38
CA ALA A 232 -0.16 -13.24 13.41
C ALA A 232 1.33 -13.19 13.79
N TRP A 233 1.97 -12.02 13.62
CA TRP A 233 3.33 -11.79 14.09
C TRP A 233 3.33 -11.60 15.61
N LYS A 234 3.70 -12.65 16.33
CA LYS A 234 3.64 -12.68 17.80
C LYS A 234 4.74 -11.81 18.40
N ALA A 235 4.46 -11.26 19.59
CA ALA A 235 5.50 -10.65 20.41
C ALA A 235 6.61 -11.66 20.71
N HIS A 236 7.84 -11.18 20.71
CA HIS A 236 8.99 -11.99 21.12
C HIS A 236 8.93 -12.30 22.64
N ASP A 237 9.46 -13.43 23.05
CA ASP A 237 9.54 -13.78 24.48
C ASP A 237 10.27 -12.68 25.27
N GLY A 238 9.63 -12.23 26.34
CA GLY A 238 10.14 -11.14 27.18
C GLY A 238 9.75 -9.72 26.75
N GLN A 239 9.08 -9.55 25.60
CA GLN A 239 8.47 -8.26 25.26
C GLN A 239 7.30 -7.93 26.18
N GLN A 240 7.08 -6.64 26.41
CA GLN A 240 5.87 -6.19 27.11
C GLN A 240 4.63 -6.61 26.31
N PRO A 241 3.53 -6.97 26.98
CA PRO A 241 2.25 -7.23 26.31
C PRO A 241 1.82 -6.01 25.50
N ASP A 242 1.15 -6.27 24.37
CA ASP A 242 0.57 -5.20 23.54
C ASP A 242 -0.35 -4.32 24.36
N LYS A 243 -0.09 -3.03 24.41
CA LYS A 243 -0.81 -2.04 25.26
C LYS A 243 -2.31 -2.00 25.00
N ASN A 244 -2.78 -2.50 23.84
CA ASN A 244 -4.17 -2.44 23.39
C ASN A 244 -4.94 -3.77 23.49
N LYS A 245 -4.37 -4.87 23.94
CA LYS A 245 -5.17 -6.04 24.30
C LYS A 245 -5.88 -5.75 25.63
N LYS A 246 -7.11 -5.22 25.57
CA LYS A 246 -8.06 -5.41 26.65
C LYS A 246 -8.19 -6.92 26.85
N VAL A 247 -7.59 -7.42 27.91
CA VAL A 247 -7.80 -8.79 28.36
C VAL A 247 -9.30 -8.89 28.68
N ASN A 248 -10.06 -9.51 27.80
CA ASN A 248 -11.40 -10.01 28.14
C ASN A 248 -11.21 -11.19 29.12
N SER A 249 -10.79 -10.88 30.34
CA SER A 249 -10.78 -11.78 31.47
C SER A 249 -12.17 -11.79 32.16
N ASN A 250 -13.21 -12.13 31.41
CA ASN A 250 -14.51 -12.43 32.00
C ASN A 250 -15.14 -13.59 31.23
N LEU A 251 -14.57 -14.78 31.40
CA LEU A 251 -15.25 -16.05 31.15
C LEU A 251 -14.50 -17.14 31.94
N SER A 252 -14.80 -17.23 33.21
CA SER A 252 -14.88 -18.48 33.97
C SER A 252 -15.15 -18.19 35.46
N ALA A 253 -16.40 -18.23 35.85
CA ALA A 253 -16.87 -18.66 37.16
C ALA A 253 -18.10 -19.54 36.95
#